data_e5768e721a1dc92bfebb2e8b2e1caacb
#
_entry.id   e5768e721a1dc92bfebb2e8b2e1caacb
#
_cell.length_a   1.000
_cell.length_b   1.000
_cell.length_c   1.000
_cell.angle_alpha   90.00
_cell.angle_beta   90.00
_cell.angle_gamma   90.00
#
_symmetry.space_group_name_H-M   'P 1'
#
loop_
_entity.id
_entity.type
_entity.pdbx_description
1 polymer ?
#
loop_
_entity_poly.entity_id
_entity_poly.type
_entity_poly.pdbx_seq_one_letter_code
_entity_poly.pdbx_strand_id
1 'polypeptide(L)'
;MSGSAAEPALSLDVELIEGVVVLRARGEIDVLTAQMFEDALDDAVSRLDGSVLIADLSGVTFLASAGLAVLVRCSDDVPEGNRFIVVAHGPTTIRPLELTGLTEVLEVHPSVEAALSTV
;
A
#
# COMPACT_ATOMS: atom_id res chain seq x y z
N MET A 1 -3.47 8.39 -32.32
CA MET A 1 -3.45 8.25 -31.73
C MET A 1 -3.20 8.25 -30.93
N SER A 2 -3.02 8.56 -30.98
CA SER A 2 -2.72 8.41 -30.36
C SER A 2 -2.87 8.16 -29.28
N GLY A 3 -3.22 8.07 -29.14
CA GLY A 3 -3.72 7.89 -27.85
C GLY A 3 -2.96 7.07 -26.97
N SER A 4 -2.33 6.68 -27.51
CA SER A 4 -1.60 5.93 -26.85
C SER A 4 -0.98 6.33 -25.65
N ALA A 5 -1.03 7.41 -25.25
CA ALA A 5 -0.38 7.85 -24.09
C ALA A 5 -1.25 7.81 -22.84
N ALA A 6 -2.31 7.09 -22.86
CA ALA A 6 -3.15 6.96 -21.69
C ALA A 6 -2.34 6.31 -20.56
N GLU A 7 -2.31 6.94 -19.41
CA GLU A 7 -1.65 6.38 -18.25
C GLU A 7 -2.49 5.24 -17.67
N PRO A 8 -1.87 4.22 -17.07
CA PRO A 8 -2.64 3.18 -16.42
C PRO A 8 -3.42 3.75 -15.23
N ALA A 9 -4.55 3.13 -14.92
CA ALA A 9 -5.35 3.54 -13.79
C ALA A 9 -4.58 3.40 -12.48
N LEU A 10 -3.71 2.42 -12.39
CA LEU A 10 -2.87 2.18 -11.23
C LEU A 10 -1.46 1.84 -11.68
N SER A 11 -0.47 2.48 -11.08
CA SER A 11 0.95 2.17 -11.26
C SER A 11 1.53 1.70 -9.95
N LEU A 12 2.38 0.69 -10.00
CA LEU A 12 3.00 0.09 -8.82
C LEU A 12 4.51 -0.01 -9.04
N ASP A 13 5.29 0.47 -8.07
CA ASP A 13 6.74 0.40 -8.09
C ASP A 13 7.24 -0.15 -6.77
N VAL A 14 8.29 -0.96 -6.82
CA VAL A 14 8.93 -1.52 -5.62
C VAL A 14 10.34 -0.97 -5.50
N GLU A 15 10.69 -0.54 -4.30
CA GLU A 15 12.01 0.00 -4.01
C GLU A 15 12.50 -0.56 -2.68
N LEU A 16 13.80 -0.81 -2.58
CA LEU A 16 14.43 -1.17 -1.30
C LEU A 16 15.09 0.07 -0.72
N ILE A 17 14.70 0.42 0.49
CA ILE A 17 15.29 1.56 1.21
C ILE A 17 15.78 1.03 2.55
N GLU A 18 17.09 0.96 2.71
CA GLU A 18 17.73 0.49 3.96
C GLU A 18 17.19 -0.86 4.42
N GLY A 19 16.97 -1.77 3.47
CA GLY A 19 16.47 -3.11 3.77
C GLY A 19 14.95 -3.20 3.90
N VAL A 20 14.25 -2.07 3.81
CA VAL A 20 12.79 -2.03 3.87
C VAL A 20 12.23 -2.08 2.45
N VAL A 21 11.24 -2.93 2.23
CA VAL A 21 10.56 -3.04 0.94
C VAL A 21 9.46 -1.98 0.90
N VAL A 22 9.53 -1.06 -0.05
CA VAL A 22 8.52 -0.01 -0.23
C VAL A 22 7.80 -0.25 -1.54
N LEU A 23 6.50 -0.53 -1.45
CA LEU A 23 5.64 -0.65 -2.63
C LEU A 23 4.87 0.66 -2.77
N ARG A 24 5.15 1.40 -3.83
CA ARG A 24 4.47 2.67 -4.09
C ARG A 24 3.35 2.46 -5.08
N ALA A 25 2.16 2.88 -4.68
CA ALA A 25 0.98 2.85 -5.54
C ALA A 25 0.62 4.27 -5.94
N ARG A 26 0.28 4.44 -7.22
CA ARG A 26 -0.16 5.74 -7.76
C ARG A 26 -1.37 5.53 -8.62
N GLY A 27 -2.37 6.37 -8.44
CA GLY A 27 -3.60 6.32 -9.22
C GLY A 27 -4.75 5.81 -8.42
N GLU A 28 -5.58 4.97 -9.00
CA GLU A 28 -6.84 4.54 -8.41
C GLU A 28 -6.79 3.08 -7.98
N ILE A 29 -7.19 2.81 -6.75
CA ILE A 29 -7.37 1.44 -6.27
C ILE A 29 -8.87 1.23 -6.10
N ASP A 30 -9.46 0.55 -7.06
CA ASP A 30 -10.89 0.27 -7.12
C ASP A 30 -11.11 -1.23 -7.41
N VAL A 31 -12.34 -1.61 -7.70
CA VAL A 31 -12.67 -3.02 -7.94
C VAL A 31 -11.92 -3.59 -9.15
N LEU A 32 -11.57 -2.75 -10.12
CA LEU A 32 -10.87 -3.20 -11.33
C LEU A 32 -9.36 -3.35 -11.14
N THR A 33 -8.78 -2.55 -10.24
CA THR A 33 -7.33 -2.55 -10.01
C THR A 33 -6.91 -3.27 -8.73
N ALA A 34 -7.88 -3.63 -7.88
CA ALA A 34 -7.57 -4.25 -6.59
C ALA A 34 -6.76 -5.54 -6.73
N GLN A 35 -7.02 -6.35 -7.75
CA GLN A 35 -6.29 -7.60 -7.96
C GLN A 35 -4.82 -7.33 -8.28
N MET A 36 -4.55 -6.32 -9.09
CA MET A 36 -3.19 -5.93 -9.44
C MET A 36 -2.43 -5.48 -8.17
N PHE A 37 -3.10 -4.71 -7.34
CA PHE A 37 -2.55 -4.25 -6.07
C PHE A 37 -2.28 -5.44 -5.13
N GLU A 38 -3.23 -6.36 -5.03
CA GLU A 38 -3.08 -7.55 -4.19
C GLU A 38 -1.91 -8.42 -4.66
N ASP A 39 -1.80 -8.65 -5.97
CA ASP A 39 -0.72 -9.46 -6.52
C ASP A 39 0.65 -8.85 -6.21
N ALA A 40 0.76 -7.52 -6.31
CA ALA A 40 2.01 -6.84 -6.01
C ALA A 40 2.37 -6.94 -4.52
N LEU A 41 1.38 -6.83 -3.63
CA LEU A 41 1.60 -6.99 -2.20
C LEU A 41 1.99 -8.44 -1.87
N ASP A 42 1.32 -9.42 -2.47
CA ASP A 42 1.63 -10.83 -2.25
C ASP A 42 3.07 -11.13 -2.67
N ASP A 43 3.49 -10.60 -3.81
CA ASP A 43 4.86 -10.77 -4.28
C ASP A 43 5.86 -10.13 -3.32
N ALA A 44 5.56 -8.94 -2.82
CA ALA A 44 6.41 -8.25 -1.87
C ALA A 44 6.49 -9.01 -0.55
N VAL A 45 5.36 -9.53 -0.06
CA VAL A 45 5.33 -10.33 1.17
C VAL A 45 6.22 -11.57 1.02
N SER A 46 6.19 -12.21 -0.14
CA SER A 46 6.99 -13.41 -0.38
C SER A 46 8.50 -13.17 -0.31
N ARG A 47 8.92 -11.91 -0.41
CA ARG A 47 10.34 -11.53 -0.36
C ARG A 47 10.78 -11.08 1.02
N LEU A 48 9.87 -11.03 1.99
CA LEU A 48 10.23 -10.58 3.34
C LEU A 48 11.00 -11.68 4.08
N ASP A 49 12.01 -11.26 4.83
CA ASP A 49 12.82 -12.15 5.65
C ASP A 49 13.23 -11.36 6.90
N GLY A 50 12.32 -11.33 7.88
CA GLY A 50 12.53 -10.56 9.10
C GLY A 50 12.61 -9.06 8.85
N SER A 51 11.86 -8.55 7.88
CA SER A 51 11.97 -7.15 7.48
C SER A 51 10.61 -6.46 7.46
N VAL A 52 10.56 -5.28 6.87
CA VAL A 52 9.38 -4.41 6.86
C VAL A 52 8.91 -4.19 5.43
N LEU A 53 7.60 -4.27 5.23
CA LEU A 53 6.95 -3.89 3.98
C LEU A 53 6.14 -2.63 4.23
N ILE A 54 6.38 -1.60 3.43
CA ILE A 54 5.61 -0.36 3.46
C ILE A 54 4.76 -0.30 2.19
N ALA A 55 3.45 -0.18 2.35
CA ALA A 55 2.55 0.13 1.24
C ALA A 55 2.34 1.64 1.23
N ASP A 56 2.98 2.32 0.30
CA ASP A 56 2.92 3.77 0.19
C ASP A 56 1.77 4.20 -0.71
N LEU A 57 0.72 4.72 -0.11
CA LEU A 57 -0.47 5.17 -0.80
C LEU A 57 -0.50 6.68 -1.03
N SER A 58 0.62 7.38 -0.81
CA SER A 58 0.62 8.84 -0.93
C SER A 58 0.30 9.35 -2.34
N GLY A 59 0.52 8.52 -3.36
CA GLY A 59 0.16 8.85 -4.75
C GLY A 59 -1.21 8.33 -5.17
N VAL A 60 -1.97 7.74 -4.26
CA VAL A 60 -3.30 7.19 -4.57
C VAL A 60 -4.33 8.31 -4.56
N THR A 61 -5.11 8.40 -5.63
CA THR A 61 -6.13 9.44 -5.80
C THR A 61 -7.54 8.94 -5.50
N PHE A 62 -7.72 7.62 -5.39
CA PHE A 62 -9.00 7.02 -5.05
C PHE A 62 -8.76 5.66 -4.42
N LEU A 63 -9.37 5.41 -3.27
CA LEU A 63 -9.20 4.15 -2.53
C LEU A 63 -10.59 3.62 -2.17
N ALA A 64 -11.00 2.59 -2.91
CA ALA A 64 -12.30 1.95 -2.71
C ALA A 64 -12.22 0.83 -1.68
N SER A 65 -13.38 0.33 -1.27
CA SER A 65 -13.46 -0.74 -0.27
C SER A 65 -12.71 -2.01 -0.69
N ALA A 66 -12.64 -2.28 -1.99
CA ALA A 66 -11.88 -3.43 -2.50
C ALA A 66 -10.39 -3.28 -2.16
N GLY A 67 -9.84 -2.07 -2.22
CA GLY A 67 -8.46 -1.81 -1.83
C GLY A 67 -8.25 -1.92 -0.33
N LEU A 68 -9.24 -1.46 0.46
CA LEU A 68 -9.16 -1.60 1.92
C LEU A 68 -9.11 -3.08 2.31
N ALA A 69 -9.91 -3.91 1.65
CA ALA A 69 -9.91 -5.35 1.92
C ALA A 69 -8.54 -5.98 1.60
N VAL A 70 -7.90 -5.52 0.54
CA VAL A 70 -6.56 -6.00 0.18
C VAL A 70 -5.55 -5.67 1.28
N LEU A 71 -5.61 -4.45 1.83
CA LEU A 71 -4.70 -4.04 2.90
C LEU A 71 -4.87 -4.91 4.15
N VAL A 72 -6.12 -5.22 4.51
CA VAL A 72 -6.40 -6.07 5.67
C VAL A 72 -5.86 -7.48 5.44
N ARG A 73 -6.10 -8.05 4.26
CA ARG A 73 -5.59 -9.38 3.94
C ARG A 73 -4.06 -9.42 3.98
N CYS A 74 -3.43 -8.40 3.43
CA CYS A 74 -1.96 -8.32 3.45
C CYS A 74 -1.44 -8.29 4.89
N SER A 75 -2.10 -7.51 5.74
CA SER A 75 -1.72 -7.42 7.15
C SER A 75 -1.82 -8.79 7.84
N ASP A 76 -2.86 -9.57 7.51
CA ASP A 76 -3.04 -10.89 8.07
C ASP A 76 -2.03 -11.91 7.52
N ASP A 77 -1.59 -11.72 6.28
CA ASP A 77 -0.71 -12.67 5.58
C ASP A 77 0.78 -12.46 5.86
N VAL A 78 1.16 -11.33 6.40
CA VAL A 78 2.57 -11.05 6.71
C VAL A 78 3.05 -12.00 7.81
N PRO A 79 4.10 -12.79 7.54
CA PRO A 79 4.56 -13.79 8.51
C PRO A 79 5.13 -13.13 9.78
N GLU A 80 5.05 -13.87 10.88
CA GLU A 80 5.65 -13.44 12.14
C GLU A 80 7.10 -13.06 11.94
N GLY A 81 7.53 -12.03 12.67
CA GLY A 81 8.90 -11.51 12.54
C GLY A 81 9.05 -10.45 11.46
N ASN A 82 7.98 -10.20 10.71
CA ASN A 82 7.93 -9.15 9.70
C ASN A 82 6.90 -8.11 10.11
N ARG A 83 6.95 -6.95 9.46
CA ARG A 83 6.08 -5.84 9.80
C ARG A 83 5.48 -5.24 8.55
N PHE A 84 4.19 -4.91 8.60
CA PHE A 84 3.49 -4.27 7.49
C PHE A 84 3.03 -2.88 7.91
N ILE A 85 3.40 -1.87 7.14
CA ILE A 85 3.05 -0.47 7.39
C ILE A 85 2.35 0.10 6.18
N VAL A 86 1.29 0.88 6.42
CA VAL A 86 0.59 1.63 5.38
C VAL A 86 0.95 3.10 5.54
N VAL A 87 1.34 3.74 4.44
CA VAL A 87 1.56 5.18 4.41
C VAL A 87 0.37 5.82 3.73
N ALA A 88 -0.33 6.68 4.44
CA ALA A 88 -1.51 7.37 3.95
C ALA A 88 -1.56 8.78 4.54
N HIS A 89 -1.90 9.74 3.69
CA HIS A 89 -1.96 11.13 4.08
C HIS A 89 -3.02 11.82 3.23
N GLY A 90 -3.82 12.66 3.86
CA GLY A 90 -4.85 13.42 3.17
C GLY A 90 -6.16 12.65 3.04
N PRO A 91 -7.22 13.35 2.59
CA PRO A 91 -8.58 12.80 2.67
C PRO A 91 -8.85 11.64 1.72
N THR A 92 -8.09 11.49 0.64
CA THR A 92 -8.33 10.40 -0.31
C THR A 92 -7.97 9.04 0.24
N THR A 93 -7.00 8.95 1.13
CA THR A 93 -6.54 7.67 1.65
C THR A 93 -6.73 7.53 3.16
N ILE A 94 -6.39 8.54 3.94
CA ILE A 94 -6.50 8.42 5.39
C ILE A 94 -7.97 8.38 5.84
N ARG A 95 -8.84 9.13 5.16
CA ARG A 95 -10.23 9.21 5.58
C ARG A 95 -10.98 7.87 5.42
N PRO A 96 -10.86 7.14 4.30
CA PRO A 96 -11.46 5.82 4.21
C PRO A 96 -10.95 4.86 5.30
N LEU A 97 -9.67 4.96 5.63
CA LEU A 97 -9.09 4.14 6.70
C LEU A 97 -9.69 4.49 8.06
N GLU A 98 -9.82 5.78 8.34
CA GLU A 98 -10.41 6.25 9.60
C GLU A 98 -11.88 5.87 9.73
N LEU A 99 -12.66 6.10 8.67
CA LEU A 99 -14.09 5.85 8.68
C LEU A 99 -14.44 4.36 8.84
N THR A 100 -13.56 3.49 8.41
CA THR A 100 -13.75 2.04 8.54
C THR A 100 -13.10 1.46 9.79
N GLY A 101 -12.43 2.29 10.59
CA GLY A 101 -11.74 1.83 11.80
C GLY A 101 -10.43 1.11 11.53
N LEU A 102 -9.95 1.12 10.29
CA LEU A 102 -8.74 0.38 9.93
C LEU A 102 -7.46 1.00 10.48
N THR A 103 -7.50 2.26 10.89
CA THR A 103 -6.34 2.89 11.56
C THR A 103 -6.04 2.24 12.91
N GLU A 104 -6.98 1.49 13.47
CA GLU A 104 -6.78 0.76 14.71
C GLU A 104 -6.32 -0.68 14.48
N VAL A 105 -6.43 -1.15 13.25
CA VAL A 105 -6.06 -2.52 12.85
C VAL A 105 -4.72 -2.52 12.13
N LEU A 106 -4.48 -1.50 11.30
CA LEU A 106 -3.26 -1.37 10.50
C LEU A 106 -2.33 -0.35 11.14
N GLU A 107 -1.04 -0.56 10.98
CA GLU A 107 -0.06 0.45 11.37
C GLU A 107 0.01 1.48 10.25
N VAL A 108 -0.34 2.74 10.53
CA VAL A 108 -0.43 3.79 9.52
C VAL A 108 0.47 4.96 9.91
N HIS A 109 1.24 5.45 8.95
CA HIS A 109 2.08 6.63 9.12
C HIS A 109 1.80 7.62 7.99
N PRO A 110 2.07 8.93 8.21
CA PRO A 110 1.72 9.94 7.20
C PRO A 110 2.71 10.05 6.05
N SER A 111 3.89 9.44 6.16
CA SER A 111 4.89 9.47 5.10
C SER A 111 5.82 8.28 5.21
N VAL A 112 6.50 7.98 4.11
CA VAL A 112 7.54 6.93 4.11
C VAL A 112 8.64 7.30 5.09
N GLU A 113 9.02 8.57 5.15
CA GLU A 113 10.05 9.05 6.07
C GLU A 113 9.65 8.78 7.51
N ALA A 114 8.40 9.11 7.88
CA ALA A 114 7.90 8.85 9.23
C ALA A 114 7.89 7.35 9.55
N ALA A 115 7.50 6.54 8.58
CA ALA A 115 7.50 5.08 8.75
C ALA A 115 8.91 4.54 8.95
N LEU A 116 9.86 4.99 8.13
CA LEU A 116 11.25 4.54 8.22
C LEU A 116 11.89 4.93 9.54
N SER A 117 11.48 6.03 10.14
CA SER A 117 12.03 6.45 11.43
C SER A 117 11.64 5.53 12.58
N THR A 118 10.70 4.62 12.37
CA THR A 118 10.25 3.66 13.39
C THR A 118 10.92 2.30 13.24
N VAL A 119 11.69 2.12 12.20
CA VAL A 119 12.33 0.83 11.86
C VAL A 119 13.70 0.70 12.46
#